data_7016bde8eb6ab1375325af405b2fbf99
#
_entry.id   7016bde8eb6ab1375325af405b2fbf99
#
_cell.length_a   1.000
_cell.length_b   1.000
_cell.length_c   1.000
_cell.angle_alpha   90.00
_cell.angle_beta   90.00
_cell.angle_gamma   90.00
#
_symmetry.space_group_name_H-M   'P 1'
#
loop_
_entity.id
_entity.type
_entity.pdbx_description
1 polymer ?
#
loop_
_entity_poly.entity_id
_entity_poly.type
_entity_poly.pdbx_seq_one_letter_code
_entity_poly.pdbx_strand_id
1 'polypeptide(L)'
;MNTTKILAAVRMALFAALLLPGAAYAAGSPEQEVPKKFLVPPPPFSEGIFPCSQCHGGMPVNRTPRKLGDMHQNIELKHMPGGWCFDCHNPNNRDTLRLANGKIVRFEESYNLCGQCHGTILCEWKAGLHGKRTGMWNGEKQYRLCVHCHWPHDPRFKPLKPLPPPVGPTEIK
;
A
#
# COMPACT_ATOMS: atom_id res chain seq x y z
N MET A 1 -41.36 21.97 66.88
CA MET A 1 -41.00 21.28 65.64
C MET A 1 -39.49 21.31 65.54
N ASN A 2 -38.81 20.17 65.67
CA ASN A 2 -37.40 20.11 65.99
C ASN A 2 -36.56 20.42 64.74
N THR A 3 -35.70 21.43 64.84
CA THR A 3 -34.76 21.87 63.79
C THR A 3 -33.85 20.77 63.22
N THR A 4 -33.64 19.74 64.06
CA THR A 4 -32.83 18.54 63.63
C THR A 4 -33.53 17.67 62.56
N LYS A 5 -34.87 17.65 62.50
CA LYS A 5 -35.59 16.89 61.44
C LYS A 5 -35.63 17.60 60.10
N ILE A 6 -35.56 18.91 60.09
CA ILE A 6 -35.52 19.71 58.84
C ILE A 6 -34.12 19.58 58.17
N LEU A 7 -33.04 19.54 58.94
CA LEU A 7 -31.67 19.36 58.40
C LEU A 7 -31.41 17.96 57.79
N ALA A 8 -32.08 16.92 58.36
CA ALA A 8 -31.98 15.57 57.80
C ALA A 8 -32.70 15.43 56.43
N ALA A 9 -33.88 16.09 56.30
CA ALA A 9 -34.64 16.05 55.04
C ALA A 9 -33.94 16.82 53.91
N VAL A 10 -33.25 17.95 54.20
CA VAL A 10 -32.50 18.72 53.20
C VAL A 10 -31.22 17.98 52.75
N ARG A 11 -30.55 17.23 53.64
CA ARG A 11 -29.38 16.42 53.26
C ARG A 11 -29.75 15.22 52.39
N MET A 12 -30.91 14.61 52.58
CA MET A 12 -31.35 13.50 51.70
C MET A 12 -31.79 13.96 50.31
N ALA A 13 -32.35 15.16 50.19
CA ALA A 13 -32.73 15.71 48.89
C ALA A 13 -31.53 16.13 48.02
N LEU A 14 -30.40 16.54 48.64
CA LEU A 14 -29.20 16.93 47.93
C LEU A 14 -28.37 15.73 47.42
N PHE A 15 -28.54 14.53 47.98
CA PHE A 15 -27.82 13.32 47.53
C PHE A 15 -28.53 12.58 46.40
N ALA A 16 -29.85 12.79 46.20
CA ALA A 16 -30.61 12.15 45.12
C ALA A 16 -30.43 12.83 43.73
N ALA A 17 -29.88 14.03 43.69
CA ALA A 17 -29.71 14.78 42.43
C ALA A 17 -28.41 14.46 41.67
N LEU A 18 -27.53 13.58 42.19
CA LEU A 18 -26.23 13.26 41.60
C LEU A 18 -26.16 11.90 40.87
N LEU A 19 -27.27 11.19 40.75
CA LEU A 19 -27.38 9.95 39.98
C LEU A 19 -28.18 10.19 38.69
N LEU A 20 -27.69 11.13 37.86
CA LEU A 20 -28.06 11.12 36.45
C LEU A 20 -27.29 9.95 35.81
N PRO A 21 -27.97 8.98 35.19
CA PRO A 21 -27.27 8.01 34.38
C PRO A 21 -26.56 8.78 33.24
N GLY A 22 -25.25 8.81 33.30
CA GLY A 22 -24.46 9.30 32.16
C GLY A 22 -24.91 8.50 30.96
N ALA A 23 -25.50 9.17 29.97
CA ALA A 23 -25.72 8.60 28.67
C ALA A 23 -24.34 8.20 28.16
N ALA A 24 -24.01 6.92 28.25
CA ALA A 24 -22.87 6.35 27.57
C ALA A 24 -23.11 6.58 26.06
N TYR A 25 -22.51 7.63 25.51
CA TYR A 25 -22.30 7.72 24.08
C TYR A 25 -21.53 6.46 23.73
N ALA A 26 -22.21 5.46 23.20
CA ALA A 26 -21.59 4.37 22.49
C ALA A 26 -20.86 5.03 21.32
N ALA A 27 -19.57 5.26 21.50
CA ALA A 27 -18.68 5.55 20.39
C ALA A 27 -18.81 4.33 19.49
N GLY A 28 -19.54 4.47 18.39
CA GLY A 28 -19.62 3.47 17.35
C GLY A 28 -18.18 3.09 17.02
N SER A 29 -17.86 1.82 17.13
CA SER A 29 -16.58 1.30 16.66
C SER A 29 -16.38 1.84 15.25
N PRO A 30 -15.22 2.42 14.90
CA PRO A 30 -14.98 2.85 13.53
C PRO A 30 -15.22 1.62 12.66
N GLU A 31 -16.21 1.70 11.79
CA GLU A 31 -16.51 0.70 10.78
C GLU A 31 -15.18 0.48 10.04
N GLN A 32 -14.61 -0.71 10.21
CA GLN A 32 -13.36 -1.06 9.53
C GLN A 32 -13.68 -1.05 8.05
N GLU A 33 -13.34 0.06 7.39
CA GLU A 33 -13.47 0.22 5.96
C GLU A 33 -12.71 -0.95 5.31
N VAL A 34 -13.48 -1.90 4.77
CA VAL A 34 -12.90 -3.04 4.04
C VAL A 34 -12.06 -2.46 2.92
N PRO A 35 -10.75 -2.71 2.88
CA PRO A 35 -9.88 -2.09 1.90
C PRO A 35 -10.43 -2.36 0.50
N LYS A 36 -10.76 -1.31 -0.23
CA LYS A 36 -11.25 -1.42 -1.61
C LYS A 36 -10.20 -2.18 -2.42
N LYS A 37 -10.54 -3.37 -2.85
CA LYS A 37 -9.67 -4.16 -3.72
C LYS A 37 -9.70 -3.57 -5.12
N PHE A 38 -8.56 -3.09 -5.60
CA PHE A 38 -8.45 -2.58 -6.97
C PHE A 38 -8.33 -3.74 -7.95
N LEU A 39 -9.07 -3.69 -9.03
CA LEU A 39 -8.86 -4.59 -10.16
C LEU A 39 -7.57 -4.18 -10.87
N VAL A 40 -6.60 -5.08 -10.89
CA VAL A 40 -5.28 -4.86 -11.50
C VAL A 40 -4.95 -6.01 -12.45
N PRO A 41 -4.21 -5.76 -13.53
CA PRO A 41 -3.67 -6.83 -14.35
C PRO A 41 -2.56 -7.56 -13.59
N PRO A 42 -2.21 -8.78 -14.01
CA PRO A 42 -1.05 -9.49 -13.46
C PRO A 42 0.21 -8.64 -13.50
N PRO A 43 1.09 -8.74 -12.49
CA PRO A 43 2.40 -8.09 -12.52
C PRO A 43 3.21 -8.53 -13.75
N PRO A 44 4.08 -7.65 -14.30
CA PRO A 44 4.83 -7.93 -15.51
C PRO A 44 6.07 -8.81 -15.23
N PHE A 45 5.87 -10.05 -14.82
CA PHE A 45 6.97 -10.99 -14.70
C PHE A 45 7.50 -11.41 -16.07
N SER A 46 8.80 -11.68 -16.15
CA SER A 46 9.34 -12.38 -17.30
C SER A 46 8.79 -13.79 -17.38
N GLU A 47 8.64 -14.30 -18.59
CA GLU A 47 8.13 -15.64 -18.84
C GLU A 47 8.98 -16.70 -18.10
N GLY A 48 8.30 -17.66 -17.46
CA GLY A 48 8.93 -18.75 -16.72
C GLY A 48 9.60 -18.38 -15.39
N ILE A 49 9.53 -17.11 -14.95
CA ILE A 49 10.16 -16.67 -13.69
C ILE A 49 9.24 -16.83 -12.48
N PHE A 50 7.94 -16.70 -12.67
CA PHE A 50 6.97 -16.86 -11.58
C PHE A 50 6.21 -18.19 -11.71
N PRO A 51 5.92 -18.90 -10.60
CA PRO A 51 6.20 -18.54 -9.21
C PRO A 51 7.65 -18.77 -8.78
N CYS A 52 8.14 -17.88 -7.93
CA CYS A 52 9.52 -17.92 -7.42
C CYS A 52 9.81 -19.17 -6.60
N SER A 53 8.76 -19.76 -5.99
CA SER A 53 8.81 -21.01 -5.23
C SER A 53 9.28 -22.22 -6.05
N GLN A 54 9.19 -22.18 -7.38
CA GLN A 54 9.75 -23.24 -8.24
C GLN A 54 11.25 -23.45 -7.98
N CYS A 55 12.00 -22.37 -7.78
CA CYS A 55 13.42 -22.45 -7.43
C CYS A 55 13.67 -22.29 -5.92
N HIS A 56 12.86 -21.48 -5.24
CA HIS A 56 13.10 -21.10 -3.84
C HIS A 56 12.32 -21.90 -2.79
N GLY A 57 11.42 -22.80 -3.18
CA GLY A 57 10.52 -23.50 -2.27
C GLY A 57 11.22 -24.39 -1.23
N GLY A 58 12.38 -24.96 -1.56
CA GLY A 58 13.17 -25.79 -0.65
C GLY A 58 14.49 -25.17 -0.21
N MET A 59 14.77 -23.91 -0.61
CA MET A 59 16.06 -23.28 -0.32
C MET A 59 16.10 -22.66 1.09
N PRO A 60 17.19 -22.86 1.85
CA PRO A 60 17.36 -22.18 3.13
C PRO A 60 17.41 -20.66 2.94
N VAL A 61 16.82 -19.95 3.90
CA VAL A 61 16.77 -18.49 3.87
C VAL A 61 18.09 -17.91 4.36
N ASN A 62 18.81 -17.22 3.48
CA ASN A 62 19.96 -16.41 3.86
C ASN A 62 19.56 -14.91 3.82
N ARG A 63 19.47 -14.28 5.00
CA ARG A 63 19.06 -12.89 5.17
C ARG A 63 20.21 -11.89 5.08
N THR A 64 21.45 -12.36 4.97
CA THR A 64 22.63 -11.49 4.93
C THR A 64 22.74 -10.80 3.58
N PRO A 65 22.80 -9.47 3.51
CA PRO A 65 23.08 -8.74 2.30
C PRO A 65 24.40 -9.18 1.66
N ARG A 66 24.40 -9.41 0.36
CA ARG A 66 25.58 -9.88 -0.37
C ARG A 66 25.43 -9.58 -1.85
N LYS A 67 26.54 -9.60 -2.57
CA LYS A 67 26.51 -9.63 -4.05
C LYS A 67 26.07 -11.02 -4.50
N LEU A 68 25.12 -11.06 -5.42
CA LEU A 68 24.67 -12.31 -6.02
C LEU A 68 25.62 -12.70 -7.17
N GLY A 69 25.99 -13.97 -7.24
CA GLY A 69 26.93 -14.48 -8.25
C GLY A 69 26.25 -15.18 -9.43
N ASP A 70 25.05 -15.73 -9.18
CA ASP A 70 24.35 -16.54 -10.17
C ASP A 70 23.06 -15.83 -10.63
N MET A 71 21.89 -16.40 -10.31
CA MET A 71 20.61 -15.79 -10.65
C MET A 71 20.45 -14.41 -9.96
N HIS A 72 19.80 -13.49 -10.63
CA HIS A 72 19.53 -12.12 -10.16
C HIS A 72 20.76 -11.21 -10.02
N GLN A 73 21.93 -11.61 -10.52
CA GLN A 73 23.16 -10.80 -10.45
C GLN A 73 23.05 -9.43 -11.17
N ASN A 74 22.11 -9.32 -12.11
CA ASN A 74 21.82 -8.09 -12.88
C ASN A 74 20.84 -7.14 -12.16
N ILE A 75 20.31 -7.54 -10.99
CA ILE A 75 19.39 -6.71 -10.21
C ILE A 75 20.19 -5.86 -9.23
N GLU A 76 20.11 -4.56 -9.42
CA GLU A 76 20.69 -3.55 -8.55
C GLU A 76 19.58 -2.67 -7.96
N LEU A 77 19.56 -2.55 -6.64
CA LEU A 77 18.59 -1.72 -5.92
C LEU A 77 19.11 -0.28 -5.83
N LYS A 78 18.73 0.56 -6.82
CA LYS A 78 19.29 1.93 -6.93
C LYS A 78 18.54 3.00 -6.15
N HIS A 79 17.24 2.81 -5.90
CA HIS A 79 16.42 3.84 -5.25
C HIS A 79 16.35 3.73 -3.73
N MET A 80 16.97 2.72 -3.14
CA MET A 80 16.97 2.46 -1.70
C MET A 80 18.39 2.16 -1.23
N PRO A 81 19.24 3.18 -1.09
CA PRO A 81 20.63 2.99 -0.66
C PRO A 81 20.71 2.26 0.67
N GLY A 82 21.52 1.20 0.74
CA GLY A 82 21.65 0.36 1.94
C GLY A 82 20.52 -0.66 2.14
N GLY A 83 19.51 -0.65 1.28
CA GLY A 83 18.43 -1.64 1.32
C GLY A 83 18.85 -3.02 0.83
N TRP A 84 18.03 -4.01 1.16
CA TRP A 84 18.23 -5.40 0.77
C TRP A 84 16.94 -6.00 0.18
N CYS A 85 17.09 -7.05 -0.59
CA CYS A 85 15.97 -7.74 -1.25
C CYS A 85 14.80 -8.05 -0.29
N PHE A 86 15.11 -8.44 0.94
CA PHE A 86 14.13 -8.84 1.95
C PHE A 86 13.49 -7.68 2.74
N ASP A 87 13.82 -6.47 2.40
CA ASP A 87 13.04 -5.30 2.86
C ASP A 87 11.70 -5.23 2.15
N CYS A 88 11.62 -5.79 0.94
CA CYS A 88 10.43 -5.82 0.09
C CYS A 88 9.92 -7.23 -0.20
N HIS A 89 10.80 -8.18 -0.45
CA HIS A 89 10.45 -9.57 -0.74
C HIS A 89 10.32 -10.39 0.55
N ASN A 90 9.29 -11.22 0.64
CA ASN A 90 9.14 -12.10 1.79
C ASN A 90 10.19 -13.21 1.78
N PRO A 91 11.10 -13.27 2.77
CA PRO A 91 12.16 -14.28 2.79
C PRO A 91 11.65 -15.71 2.97
N ASN A 92 10.47 -15.89 3.54
CA ASN A 92 9.92 -17.21 3.81
C ASN A 92 9.02 -17.74 2.67
N ASN A 93 8.47 -16.82 1.86
CA ASN A 93 7.71 -17.17 0.66
C ASN A 93 7.93 -16.08 -0.39
N ARG A 94 8.80 -16.35 -1.36
CA ARG A 94 9.16 -15.39 -2.40
C ARG A 94 8.07 -15.09 -3.42
N ASP A 95 6.98 -15.85 -3.39
CA ASP A 95 5.78 -15.56 -4.18
C ASP A 95 4.95 -14.40 -3.60
N THR A 96 5.45 -13.78 -2.54
CA THR A 96 4.80 -12.65 -1.86
C THR A 96 5.78 -11.55 -1.51
N LEU A 97 5.23 -10.37 -1.25
CA LEU A 97 5.95 -9.21 -0.76
C LEU A 97 5.69 -9.01 0.73
N ARG A 98 6.56 -8.26 1.38
CA ARG A 98 6.46 -7.92 2.80
C ARG A 98 6.52 -6.41 2.98
N LEU A 99 5.54 -5.85 3.70
CA LEU A 99 5.54 -4.44 4.09
C LEU A 99 6.45 -4.21 5.31
N ALA A 100 6.83 -2.96 5.55
CA ALA A 100 7.69 -2.57 6.69
C ALA A 100 7.09 -2.97 8.06
N ASN A 101 5.76 -2.94 8.18
CA ASN A 101 5.05 -3.41 9.38
C ASN A 101 4.94 -4.94 9.50
N GLY A 102 5.56 -5.69 8.57
CA GLY A 102 5.54 -7.15 8.55
C GLY A 102 4.36 -7.79 7.83
N LYS A 103 3.35 -7.02 7.41
CA LYS A 103 2.21 -7.56 6.66
C LYS A 103 2.68 -8.14 5.32
N ILE A 104 2.18 -9.33 5.02
CA ILE A 104 2.44 -9.99 3.74
C ILE A 104 1.35 -9.60 2.75
N VAL A 105 1.75 -9.27 1.54
CA VAL A 105 0.87 -8.90 0.43
C VAL A 105 1.28 -9.64 -0.83
N ARG A 106 0.32 -9.83 -1.73
CA ARG A 106 0.60 -10.43 -3.04
C ARG A 106 1.22 -9.41 -3.97
N PHE A 107 1.79 -9.86 -5.08
CA PHE A 107 2.35 -8.96 -6.08
C PHE A 107 1.31 -8.05 -6.74
N GLU A 108 0.05 -8.49 -6.84
CA GLU A 108 -1.07 -7.65 -7.30
C GLU A 108 -1.39 -6.51 -6.32
N GLU A 109 -0.90 -6.59 -5.10
CA GLU A 109 -1.04 -5.57 -4.06
C GLU A 109 0.24 -4.74 -3.86
N SER A 110 1.21 -4.85 -4.78
CA SER A 110 2.51 -4.17 -4.73
C SER A 110 2.41 -2.65 -4.63
N TYR A 111 1.29 -2.04 -5.04
CA TYR A 111 1.03 -0.62 -4.81
C TYR A 111 1.08 -0.21 -3.34
N ASN A 112 0.74 -1.13 -2.42
CA ASN A 112 0.87 -0.88 -0.98
C ASN A 112 2.35 -0.79 -0.56
N LEU A 113 3.22 -1.58 -1.17
CA LEU A 113 4.66 -1.52 -0.90
C LEU A 113 5.24 -0.17 -1.31
N CYS A 114 4.97 0.26 -2.54
CA CYS A 114 5.42 1.57 -3.03
C CYS A 114 4.84 2.71 -2.19
N GLY A 115 3.58 2.59 -1.80
CA GLY A 115 2.85 3.60 -1.04
C GLY A 115 3.34 3.84 0.38
N GLN A 116 4.18 2.95 0.96
CA GLN A 116 4.77 3.19 2.28
C GLN A 116 5.68 4.43 2.29
N CYS A 117 6.38 4.68 1.19
CA CYS A 117 7.24 5.86 1.02
C CYS A 117 6.59 6.91 0.11
N HIS A 118 5.82 6.49 -0.89
CA HIS A 118 5.18 7.34 -1.88
C HIS A 118 3.68 7.52 -1.59
N GLY A 119 3.33 7.93 -0.36
CA GLY A 119 1.96 8.00 0.13
C GLY A 119 1.06 8.94 -0.70
N THR A 120 1.54 10.13 -1.06
CA THR A 120 0.81 11.09 -1.90
C THR A 120 0.50 10.48 -3.26
N ILE A 121 1.51 9.88 -3.91
CA ILE A 121 1.35 9.23 -5.21
C ILE A 121 0.39 8.03 -5.13
N LEU A 122 0.41 7.29 -4.03
CA LEU A 122 -0.57 6.21 -3.82
C LEU A 122 -2.00 6.75 -3.72
N CYS A 123 -2.21 7.88 -3.04
CA CYS A 123 -3.52 8.53 -2.98
C CYS A 123 -3.99 8.96 -4.38
N GLU A 124 -3.12 9.58 -5.16
CA GLU A 124 -3.40 9.98 -6.54
C GLU A 124 -3.69 8.77 -7.44
N TRP A 125 -2.93 7.69 -7.29
CA TRP A 125 -3.17 6.44 -8.02
C TRP A 125 -4.54 5.85 -7.69
N LYS A 126 -4.91 5.79 -6.42
CA LYS A 126 -6.24 5.32 -5.98
C LYS A 126 -7.37 6.18 -6.54
N ALA A 127 -7.15 7.50 -6.63
CA ALA A 127 -8.08 8.44 -7.24
C ALA A 127 -8.07 8.39 -8.77
N GLY A 128 -7.04 7.75 -9.38
CA GLY A 128 -6.84 7.66 -10.82
C GLY A 128 -6.27 8.91 -11.46
N LEU A 129 -5.61 9.74 -10.68
CA LEU A 129 -4.87 10.92 -11.14
C LEU A 129 -3.44 10.56 -11.55
N HIS A 130 -2.86 9.55 -10.93
CA HIS A 130 -1.55 9.01 -11.28
C HIS A 130 -1.68 7.61 -11.91
N GLY A 131 -0.81 7.31 -12.88
CA GLY A 131 -0.84 6.05 -13.59
C GLY A 131 -1.96 5.95 -14.63
N LYS A 132 -2.13 4.76 -15.19
CA LYS A 132 -3.12 4.50 -16.24
C LYS A 132 -4.21 3.56 -15.74
N ARG A 133 -5.45 3.94 -16.00
CA ARG A 133 -6.62 3.06 -15.88
C ARG A 133 -7.08 2.63 -17.27
N THR A 134 -7.45 1.37 -17.38
CA THR A 134 -8.05 0.78 -18.59
C THR A 134 -9.44 0.25 -18.25
N GLY A 135 -10.14 -0.30 -19.21
CA GLY A 135 -11.50 -0.81 -19.08
C GLY A 135 -12.51 0.01 -19.88
N MET A 136 -13.77 -0.34 -19.79
CA MET A 136 -14.84 0.37 -20.48
C MET A 136 -15.08 1.75 -19.88
N TRP A 137 -15.46 2.72 -20.70
CA TRP A 137 -15.70 4.10 -20.25
C TRP A 137 -16.79 4.19 -19.16
N ASN A 138 -17.80 3.34 -19.22
CA ASN A 138 -18.95 3.27 -18.30
C ASN A 138 -18.91 2.03 -17.38
N GLY A 139 -17.84 1.25 -17.39
CA GLY A 139 -17.71 0.01 -16.63
C GLY A 139 -16.59 0.04 -15.61
N GLU A 140 -16.30 -1.13 -15.06
CA GLU A 140 -15.24 -1.32 -14.10
C GLU A 140 -13.88 -0.94 -14.69
N LYS A 141 -13.06 -0.23 -13.89
CA LYS A 141 -11.73 0.21 -14.29
C LYS A 141 -10.67 -0.73 -13.75
N GLN A 142 -9.74 -1.10 -14.61
CA GLN A 142 -8.53 -1.82 -14.25
C GLN A 142 -7.38 -0.82 -14.07
N TYR A 143 -6.74 -0.90 -12.90
CA TYR A 143 -5.65 0.00 -12.52
C TYR A 143 -4.31 -0.64 -12.87
N ARG A 144 -3.49 0.02 -13.68
CA ARG A 144 -2.10 -0.42 -13.91
C ARG A 144 -1.31 -0.25 -12.62
N LEU A 145 -0.62 -1.32 -12.19
CA LEU A 145 0.28 -1.27 -11.04
C LEU A 145 1.46 -0.33 -11.32
N CYS A 146 2.07 0.20 -10.27
CA CYS A 146 3.27 1.02 -10.38
C CYS A 146 4.36 0.33 -11.21
N VAL A 147 4.53 -0.97 -11.01
CA VAL A 147 5.52 -1.82 -11.71
C VAL A 147 5.27 -2.03 -13.20
N HIS A 148 4.10 -1.66 -13.72
CA HIS A 148 3.86 -1.70 -15.17
C HIS A 148 4.54 -0.54 -15.92
N CYS A 149 4.94 0.50 -15.19
CA CYS A 149 5.60 1.68 -15.75
C CYS A 149 6.96 1.93 -15.11
N HIS A 150 7.10 1.65 -13.82
CA HIS A 150 8.31 1.85 -13.04
C HIS A 150 9.01 0.51 -12.76
N TRP A 151 10.27 0.39 -13.15
CA TRP A 151 11.06 -0.79 -12.77
C TRP A 151 11.31 -0.77 -11.26
N PRO A 152 10.86 -1.77 -10.48
CA PRO A 152 10.82 -1.66 -9.01
C PRO A 152 12.20 -1.52 -8.35
N HIS A 153 13.27 -1.94 -9.01
CA HIS A 153 14.63 -1.86 -8.49
C HIS A 153 15.35 -0.55 -8.89
N ASP A 154 14.87 0.10 -9.97
CA ASP A 154 15.32 1.41 -10.44
C ASP A 154 14.13 2.19 -11.05
N PRO A 155 13.21 2.70 -10.20
CA PRO A 155 11.92 3.22 -10.66
C PRO A 155 11.99 4.57 -11.38
N ARG A 156 13.15 5.22 -11.42
CA ARG A 156 13.32 6.49 -12.12
C ARG A 156 13.21 6.29 -13.62
N PHE A 157 12.38 7.11 -14.27
CA PHE A 157 12.35 7.16 -15.72
C PHE A 157 13.68 7.70 -16.26
N LYS A 158 14.20 7.04 -17.30
CA LYS A 158 15.31 7.60 -18.07
C LYS A 158 14.82 8.84 -18.83
N PRO A 159 15.63 9.91 -18.93
CA PRO A 159 15.28 11.05 -19.75
C PRO A 159 14.95 10.61 -21.18
N LEU A 160 13.81 11.03 -21.68
CA LEU A 160 13.42 10.76 -23.05
C LEU A 160 14.08 11.80 -23.98
N LYS A 161 14.61 11.35 -25.09
CA LYS A 161 15.04 12.26 -26.14
C LYS A 161 13.78 12.88 -26.76
N PRO A 162 13.70 14.21 -26.85
CA PRO A 162 12.57 14.85 -27.52
C PRO A 162 12.41 14.33 -28.95
N LEU A 163 11.17 14.13 -29.36
CA LEU A 163 10.88 13.86 -30.77
C LEU A 163 11.26 15.12 -31.61
N PRO A 164 11.65 14.92 -32.87
CA PRO A 164 11.83 16.06 -33.77
C PRO A 164 10.53 16.85 -33.90
N PRO A 165 10.60 18.16 -34.17
CA PRO A 165 9.40 18.95 -34.41
C PRO A 165 8.57 18.35 -35.55
N PRO A 166 7.25 18.54 -35.55
CA PRO A 166 6.41 18.12 -36.68
C PRO A 166 6.91 18.73 -37.99
N VAL A 167 6.89 17.95 -39.04
CA VAL A 167 7.16 18.47 -40.40
C VAL A 167 6.05 19.41 -40.82
N GLY A 168 6.42 20.54 -41.44
CA GLY A 168 5.45 21.49 -41.94
C GLY A 168 4.61 20.91 -43.09
N PRO A 169 3.38 21.44 -43.32
CA PRO A 169 2.47 20.92 -44.35
C PRO A 169 3.13 20.90 -45.77
N THR A 170 4.07 21.79 -46.02
CA THR A 170 4.79 21.88 -47.30
C THR A 170 5.85 20.80 -47.49
N GLU A 171 6.24 20.09 -46.42
CA GLU A 171 7.26 19.04 -46.46
C GLU A 171 6.64 17.62 -46.52
N ILE A 172 5.33 17.54 -46.44
CA ILE A 172 4.58 16.28 -46.60
C ILE A 172 4.36 16.06 -48.10
N LYS A 173 5.10 15.12 -48.70
CA LYS A 173 4.94 14.70 -50.09
C LYS A 173 4.04 13.48 -50.20
#